data_84ddce51f298dbdd3ffca1514bdaf37f
#
_entry.id   84ddce51f298dbdd3ffca1514bdaf37f
#
_cell.length_a   1.000
_cell.length_b   1.000
_cell.length_c   1.000
_cell.angle_alpha   90.00
_cell.angle_beta   90.00
_cell.angle_gamma   90.00
#
_symmetry.space_group_name_H-M   'P 1'
#
loop_
_entity.id
_entity.type
_entity.pdbx_description
1 polymer ?
#
loop_
_entity_poly.entity_id
_entity_poly.type
_entity_poly.pdbx_seq_one_letter_code
_entity_poly.pdbx_strand_id
1 'polypeptide(L)'
;AVLAILLATLLFTSLFTIAISLQTAMQESNMRTTGTSAHAGIKRLSWEEYEKLSSDTGIKDIGYSIIIGNAVGDDFNKTPTELRYGDETYAELTFNMPDTGHLPEQKNEIATSRIVLDAMGLPDKVGTQMELTITTDTDTYTDTFMLCGIWDGDAVAYRQTMLLSKSYTEQVAPVIHGET
;
A
#
# COMPACT_ATOMS: atom_id res chain seq x y z
N ALA A 1 30.02 -47.05 -6.00
CA ALA A 1 29.45 -46.48 -4.74
C ALA A 1 29.54 -44.94 -4.74
N VAL A 2 30.72 -44.32 -5.01
CA VAL A 2 30.88 -42.84 -4.93
C VAL A 2 30.02 -42.12 -5.93
N LEU A 3 29.95 -42.57 -7.20
CA LEU A 3 29.10 -41.92 -8.22
C LEU A 3 27.62 -41.94 -7.87
N ALA A 4 27.12 -43.04 -7.29
CA ALA A 4 25.72 -43.15 -6.88
C ALA A 4 25.38 -42.17 -5.74
N ILE A 5 26.29 -42.01 -4.78
CA ILE A 5 26.14 -41.03 -3.68
C ILE A 5 26.12 -39.61 -4.23
N LEU A 6 27.05 -39.27 -5.13
CA LEU A 6 27.08 -37.94 -5.77
C LEU A 6 25.78 -37.63 -6.53
N LEU A 7 25.27 -38.59 -7.32
CA LEU A 7 24.04 -38.42 -8.08
C LEU A 7 22.85 -38.27 -7.14
N ALA A 8 22.75 -39.10 -6.09
CA ALA A 8 21.67 -38.99 -5.09
C ALA A 8 21.70 -37.62 -4.37
N THR A 9 22.88 -37.20 -3.92
CA THR A 9 23.02 -35.89 -3.24
C THR A 9 22.63 -34.74 -4.17
N LEU A 10 23.06 -34.78 -5.43
CA LEU A 10 22.71 -33.75 -6.42
C LEU A 10 21.21 -33.71 -6.69
N LEU A 11 20.55 -34.86 -6.83
CA LEU A 11 19.11 -34.95 -7.02
C LEU A 11 18.34 -34.39 -5.82
N PHE A 12 18.70 -34.81 -4.60
CA PHE A 12 18.02 -34.33 -3.39
C PHE A 12 18.23 -32.81 -3.22
N THR A 13 19.45 -32.32 -3.37
CA THR A 13 19.73 -30.88 -3.26
C THR A 13 18.93 -30.09 -4.29
N SER A 14 18.89 -30.54 -5.55
CA SER A 14 18.12 -29.88 -6.61
C SER A 14 16.63 -29.86 -6.30
N LEU A 15 16.03 -30.99 -5.84
CA LEU A 15 14.63 -31.07 -5.49
C LEU A 15 14.28 -30.16 -4.32
N PHE A 16 15.08 -30.15 -3.26
CA PHE A 16 14.84 -29.26 -2.12
C PHE A 16 15.00 -27.79 -2.50
N THR A 17 15.98 -27.43 -3.31
CA THR A 17 16.16 -26.06 -3.79
C THR A 17 14.96 -25.60 -4.60
N ILE A 18 14.47 -26.44 -5.53
CA ILE A 18 13.28 -26.12 -6.33
C ILE A 18 12.04 -25.97 -5.44
N ALA A 19 11.84 -26.88 -4.49
CA ALA A 19 10.70 -26.85 -3.59
C ALA A 19 10.69 -25.57 -2.74
N ILE A 20 11.83 -25.19 -2.15
CA ILE A 20 11.96 -23.96 -1.35
C ILE A 20 11.73 -22.71 -2.23
N SER A 21 12.36 -22.66 -3.43
CA SER A 21 12.20 -21.57 -4.36
C SER A 21 10.74 -21.38 -4.80
N LEU A 22 10.05 -22.48 -5.08
CA LEU A 22 8.63 -22.45 -5.45
C LEU A 22 7.75 -21.95 -4.30
N GLN A 23 7.99 -22.46 -3.08
CA GLN A 23 7.26 -22.01 -1.90
C GLN A 23 7.45 -20.51 -1.64
N THR A 24 8.67 -20.01 -1.73
CA THR A 24 8.97 -18.57 -1.56
C THR A 24 8.29 -17.73 -2.64
N ALA A 25 8.35 -18.16 -3.92
CA ALA A 25 7.70 -17.46 -5.02
C ALA A 25 6.17 -17.43 -4.88
N MET A 26 5.56 -18.54 -4.43
CA MET A 26 4.13 -18.60 -4.17
C MET A 26 3.72 -17.69 -3.00
N GLN A 27 4.52 -17.62 -1.94
CA GLN A 27 4.27 -16.76 -0.81
C GLN A 27 4.35 -15.28 -1.22
N GLU A 28 5.38 -14.90 -1.96
CA GLU A 28 5.52 -13.53 -2.49
C GLU A 28 4.37 -13.17 -3.43
N SER A 29 3.99 -14.06 -4.35
CA SER A 29 2.85 -13.87 -5.23
C SER A 29 1.53 -13.66 -4.45
N ASN A 30 1.31 -14.44 -3.39
CA ASN A 30 0.13 -14.30 -2.55
C ASN A 30 0.12 -12.94 -1.81
N MET A 31 1.26 -12.52 -1.26
CA MET A 31 1.39 -11.20 -0.60
C MET A 31 1.10 -10.05 -1.57
N ARG A 32 1.61 -10.13 -2.79
CA ARG A 32 1.35 -9.14 -3.85
C ARG A 32 -0.11 -9.11 -4.28
N THR A 33 -0.73 -10.27 -4.44
CA THR A 33 -2.15 -10.38 -4.78
C THR A 33 -3.05 -9.84 -3.66
N THR A 34 -2.66 -10.07 -2.40
CA THR A 34 -3.36 -9.54 -1.22
C THR A 34 -3.11 -8.04 -1.03
N GLY A 35 -2.00 -7.52 -1.60
CA GLY A 35 -1.58 -6.12 -1.46
C GLY A 35 -0.92 -5.80 -0.13
N THR A 36 -0.50 -6.81 0.62
CA THR A 36 0.19 -6.60 1.89
C THR A 36 1.04 -7.81 2.30
N SER A 37 2.16 -7.53 2.95
CA SER A 37 2.99 -8.51 3.65
C SER A 37 2.61 -8.70 5.13
N ALA A 38 1.65 -7.92 5.63
CA ALA A 38 1.18 -8.03 7.01
C ALA A 38 0.48 -9.38 7.26
N HIS A 39 0.72 -9.97 8.43
CA HIS A 39 0.13 -11.24 8.82
C HIS A 39 -1.34 -11.11 9.25
N ALA A 40 -1.75 -9.93 9.70
CA ALA A 40 -3.12 -9.64 10.11
C ALA A 40 -3.45 -8.17 9.87
N GLY A 41 -4.73 -7.88 9.65
CA GLY A 41 -5.27 -6.53 9.58
C GLY A 41 -6.54 -6.43 10.39
N ILE A 42 -6.65 -5.39 11.21
CA ILE A 42 -7.83 -5.09 12.01
C ILE A 42 -8.46 -3.83 11.45
N LYS A 43 -9.77 -3.85 11.25
CA LYS A 43 -10.54 -2.71 10.75
C LYS A 43 -11.31 -2.05 11.88
N ARG A 44 -11.50 -0.73 11.78
CA ARG A 44 -12.29 0.06 12.75
C ARG A 44 -11.75 -0.06 14.18
N LEU A 45 -10.43 0.01 14.30
CA LEU A 45 -9.75 0.02 15.58
C LEU A 45 -9.83 1.43 16.17
N SER A 46 -10.20 1.52 17.44
CA SER A 46 -10.09 2.78 18.17
C SER A 46 -8.63 3.12 18.46
N TRP A 47 -8.33 4.39 18.72
CA TRP A 47 -6.98 4.83 19.03
C TRP A 47 -6.43 4.17 20.30
N GLU A 48 -7.28 3.97 21.30
CA GLU A 48 -6.90 3.27 22.56
C GLU A 48 -6.51 1.81 22.31
N GLU A 49 -7.26 1.12 21.45
CA GLU A 49 -6.95 -0.26 21.06
C GLU A 49 -5.66 -0.33 20.24
N TYR A 50 -5.42 0.65 19.36
CA TYR A 50 -4.17 0.76 18.61
C TYR A 50 -2.97 0.95 19.54
N GLU A 51 -3.05 1.87 20.51
CA GLU A 51 -1.97 2.09 21.51
C GLU A 51 -1.70 0.83 22.33
N LYS A 52 -2.74 0.09 22.70
CA LYS A 52 -2.60 -1.18 23.41
C LYS A 52 -1.90 -2.24 22.56
N LEU A 53 -2.26 -2.36 21.30
CA LEU A 53 -1.60 -3.29 20.38
C LEU A 53 -0.16 -2.89 20.08
N SER A 54 0.11 -1.60 19.89
CA SER A 54 1.47 -1.09 19.62
C SER A 54 2.43 -1.30 20.78
N SER A 55 1.89 -1.46 22.00
CA SER A 55 2.69 -1.78 23.20
C SER A 55 2.89 -3.28 23.42
N ASP A 56 2.28 -4.15 22.62
CA ASP A 56 2.40 -5.60 22.75
C ASP A 56 3.75 -6.07 22.16
N THR A 57 4.58 -6.68 22.99
CA THR A 57 5.91 -7.19 22.60
C THR A 57 5.87 -8.39 21.63
N GLY A 58 4.71 -9.00 21.44
CA GLY A 58 4.49 -10.06 20.45
C GLY A 58 4.28 -9.52 19.02
N ILE A 59 4.03 -8.21 18.87
CA ILE A 59 3.87 -7.54 17.58
C ILE A 59 5.21 -6.88 17.21
N LYS A 60 5.76 -7.28 16.08
CA LYS A 60 7.04 -6.74 15.61
C LYS A 60 6.89 -5.38 14.94
N ASP A 61 5.97 -5.32 13.97
CA ASP A 61 5.73 -4.12 13.18
C ASP A 61 4.22 -3.87 13.13
N ILE A 62 3.78 -2.66 13.43
CA ILE A 62 2.40 -2.24 13.36
C ILE A 62 2.31 -0.92 12.59
N GLY A 63 1.54 -0.94 11.51
CA GLY A 63 1.22 0.26 10.74
C GLY A 63 -0.27 0.52 10.76
N TYR A 64 -0.67 1.77 10.59
CA TYR A 64 -2.08 2.13 10.51
C TYR A 64 -2.38 2.98 9.29
N SER A 65 -3.62 2.89 8.83
CA SER A 65 -4.12 3.71 7.74
C SER A 65 -5.54 4.18 8.00
N ILE A 66 -5.89 5.29 7.38
CA ILE A 66 -7.21 5.91 7.47
C ILE A 66 -7.73 6.08 6.06
N ILE A 67 -8.84 5.43 5.75
CA ILE A 67 -9.50 5.55 4.45
C ILE A 67 -10.24 6.88 4.41
N ILE A 68 -10.01 7.65 3.36
CA ILE A 68 -10.67 8.95 3.12
C ILE A 68 -11.82 8.76 2.14
N GLY A 69 -11.57 8.09 1.03
CA GLY A 69 -12.56 7.90 -0.02
C GLY A 69 -11.98 7.22 -1.25
N ASN A 70 -12.69 7.35 -2.36
CA ASN A 70 -12.29 6.81 -3.65
C ASN A 70 -12.14 7.93 -4.68
N ALA A 71 -11.15 7.81 -5.55
CA ALA A 71 -11.04 8.66 -6.71
C ALA A 71 -12.15 8.33 -7.73
N VAL A 72 -12.76 9.35 -8.30
CA VAL A 72 -13.88 9.24 -9.26
C VAL A 72 -13.52 9.95 -10.55
N GLY A 73 -13.88 9.35 -11.66
CA GLY A 73 -13.63 9.85 -13.00
C GLY A 73 -13.39 8.71 -13.97
N ASP A 74 -13.39 9.01 -15.26
CA ASP A 74 -13.23 8.00 -16.32
C ASP A 74 -11.91 7.26 -16.22
N ASP A 75 -10.86 7.90 -15.72
CA ASP A 75 -9.52 7.36 -15.53
C ASP A 75 -9.51 6.21 -14.50
N PHE A 76 -10.42 6.24 -13.54
CA PHE A 76 -10.51 5.27 -12.45
C PHE A 76 -11.49 4.11 -12.70
N ASN A 77 -12.21 4.12 -13.82
CA ASN A 77 -13.15 3.05 -14.17
C ASN A 77 -12.48 1.67 -14.31
N LYS A 78 -11.24 1.64 -14.80
CA LYS A 78 -10.45 0.41 -14.97
C LYS A 78 -9.36 0.25 -13.90
N THR A 79 -9.07 1.32 -13.19
CA THR A 79 -8.03 1.38 -12.17
C THR A 79 -8.64 1.93 -10.87
N PRO A 80 -9.53 1.16 -10.20
CA PRO A 80 -10.15 1.63 -8.96
C PRO A 80 -9.10 2.06 -7.96
N THR A 81 -9.19 3.29 -7.48
CA THR A 81 -8.15 3.90 -6.65
C THR A 81 -8.75 4.46 -5.37
N GLU A 82 -8.20 4.05 -4.24
CA GLU A 82 -8.60 4.49 -2.91
C GLU A 82 -7.61 5.51 -2.35
N LEU A 83 -8.14 6.58 -1.79
CA LEU A 83 -7.36 7.61 -1.12
C LEU A 83 -7.34 7.31 0.38
N ARG A 84 -6.14 7.32 0.95
CA ARG A 84 -5.95 7.08 2.39
C ARG A 84 -4.72 7.80 2.94
N TYR A 85 -4.71 7.99 4.22
CA TYR A 85 -3.49 8.19 4.98
C TYR A 85 -2.91 6.82 5.36
N GLY A 86 -1.61 6.69 5.36
CA GLY A 86 -0.87 5.56 5.90
C GLY A 86 0.43 6.05 6.51
N ASP A 87 0.79 5.53 7.66
CA ASP A 87 2.13 5.76 8.23
C ASP A 87 3.21 5.02 7.43
N GLU A 88 4.46 5.27 7.75
CA GLU A 88 5.61 4.67 7.06
C GLU A 88 5.56 3.13 7.11
N THR A 89 5.28 2.57 8.28
CA THR A 89 5.15 1.12 8.45
C THR A 89 4.02 0.53 7.60
N TYR A 90 2.88 1.23 7.52
CA TYR A 90 1.79 0.83 6.63
C TYR A 90 2.23 0.85 5.16
N ALA A 91 2.90 1.91 4.73
CA ALA A 91 3.37 2.03 3.35
C ALA A 91 4.35 0.91 2.98
N GLU A 92 5.28 0.55 3.89
CA GLU A 92 6.19 -0.57 3.70
C GLU A 92 5.43 -1.91 3.60
N LEU A 93 4.56 -2.20 4.57
CA LEU A 93 3.82 -3.45 4.63
C LEU A 93 2.86 -3.66 3.45
N THR A 94 2.41 -2.57 2.82
CA THR A 94 1.48 -2.61 1.68
C THR A 94 2.14 -2.36 0.32
N PHE A 95 3.47 -2.35 0.26
CA PHE A 95 4.25 -2.12 -0.97
C PHE A 95 3.98 -0.76 -1.64
N ASN A 96 3.59 0.23 -0.84
CA ASN A 96 3.28 1.59 -1.29
C ASN A 96 4.35 2.61 -0.88
N MET A 97 5.54 2.13 -0.51
CA MET A 97 6.67 3.00 -0.20
C MET A 97 7.22 3.63 -1.48
N PRO A 98 7.33 4.97 -1.57
CA PRO A 98 7.89 5.62 -2.74
C PRO A 98 9.33 5.20 -3.02
N ASP A 99 9.61 4.84 -4.27
CA ASP A 99 10.98 4.66 -4.77
C ASP A 99 11.57 5.97 -5.30
N THR A 100 10.70 6.94 -5.61
CA THR A 100 11.06 8.27 -6.06
C THR A 100 10.29 9.31 -5.25
N GLY A 101 10.99 10.29 -4.66
CA GLY A 101 10.38 11.29 -3.78
C GLY A 101 10.23 10.81 -2.34
N HIS A 102 9.13 11.15 -1.70
CA HIS A 102 8.87 10.86 -0.28
C HIS A 102 7.38 10.63 0.00
N LEU A 103 7.04 10.15 1.20
CA LEU A 103 5.66 10.09 1.67
C LEU A 103 5.10 11.51 1.89
N PRO A 104 3.77 11.71 1.73
CA PRO A 104 3.16 13.04 1.89
C PRO A 104 3.30 13.57 3.31
N GLU A 105 3.93 14.75 3.46
CA GLU A 105 4.10 15.45 4.71
C GLU A 105 3.22 16.70 4.78
N GLN A 106 3.17 17.46 3.67
CA GLN A 106 2.40 18.68 3.59
C GLN A 106 0.95 18.42 3.13
N LYS A 107 0.03 19.29 3.54
CA LYS A 107 -1.40 19.12 3.30
C LYS A 107 -1.79 18.89 1.84
N ASN A 108 -1.11 19.54 0.91
CA ASN A 108 -1.39 19.44 -0.53
C ASN A 108 -0.54 18.39 -1.25
N GLU A 109 0.18 17.55 -0.52
CA GLU A 109 0.99 16.50 -1.10
C GLU A 109 0.22 15.19 -1.23
N ILE A 110 0.56 14.47 -2.30
CA ILE A 110 0.03 13.13 -2.61
C ILE A 110 1.15 12.26 -3.16
N ALA A 111 1.11 10.97 -2.80
CA ALA A 111 1.96 9.96 -3.40
C ALA A 111 1.11 8.84 -4.00
N THR A 112 1.53 8.31 -5.15
CA THR A 112 0.78 7.26 -5.84
C THR A 112 1.66 6.37 -6.71
N SER A 113 1.06 5.30 -7.26
CA SER A 113 1.77 4.39 -8.16
C SER A 113 1.84 4.92 -9.60
N ARG A 114 2.85 4.46 -10.34
CA ARG A 114 2.97 4.69 -11.80
C ARG A 114 1.74 4.22 -12.56
N ILE A 115 1.10 3.14 -12.11
CA ILE A 115 -0.14 2.60 -12.70
C ILE A 115 -1.26 3.65 -12.67
N VAL A 116 -1.39 4.38 -11.57
CA VAL A 116 -2.40 5.44 -11.43
C VAL A 116 -2.04 6.65 -12.29
N LEU A 117 -0.77 7.05 -12.31
CA LEU A 117 -0.31 8.14 -13.17
C LEU A 117 -0.56 7.84 -14.65
N ASP A 118 -0.27 6.63 -15.09
CA ASP A 118 -0.55 6.17 -16.46
C ASP A 118 -2.05 6.20 -16.79
N ALA A 119 -2.91 5.77 -15.84
CA ALA A 119 -4.36 5.81 -16.02
C ALA A 119 -4.89 7.23 -16.17
N MET A 120 -4.28 8.20 -15.47
CA MET A 120 -4.62 9.63 -15.55
C MET A 120 -3.91 10.35 -16.72
N GLY A 121 -3.01 9.68 -17.45
CA GLY A 121 -2.20 10.31 -18.49
C GLY A 121 -1.22 11.36 -17.97
N LEU A 122 -0.81 11.26 -16.71
CA LEU A 122 0.11 12.17 -16.05
C LEU A 122 1.57 11.69 -16.15
N PRO A 123 2.54 12.61 -16.20
CA PRO A 123 3.95 12.25 -16.25
C PRO A 123 4.43 11.65 -14.92
N ASP A 124 5.29 10.64 -15.00
CA ASP A 124 6.02 10.05 -13.87
C ASP A 124 7.11 11.03 -13.36
N LYS A 125 6.67 12.12 -12.73
CA LYS A 125 7.56 13.18 -12.25
C LYS A 125 7.03 13.84 -10.99
N VAL A 126 7.82 13.81 -9.92
CA VAL A 126 7.57 14.56 -8.68
C VAL A 126 7.42 16.07 -9.00
N GLY A 127 6.47 16.72 -8.35
CA GLY A 127 6.09 18.11 -8.61
C GLY A 127 4.99 18.26 -9.67
N THR A 128 4.48 17.16 -10.23
CA THR A 128 3.30 17.21 -11.10
C THR A 128 2.07 17.58 -10.29
N GLN A 129 1.31 18.55 -10.76
CA GLN A 129 0.02 18.92 -10.17
C GLN A 129 -1.07 18.00 -10.72
N MET A 130 -1.94 17.52 -9.83
CA MET A 130 -3.06 16.66 -10.18
C MET A 130 -4.34 17.14 -9.51
N GLU A 131 -5.42 17.17 -10.26
CA GLU A 131 -6.77 17.46 -9.78
C GLU A 131 -7.53 16.14 -9.62
N LEU A 132 -8.14 15.94 -8.48
CA LEU A 132 -8.86 14.70 -8.15
C LEU A 132 -10.26 15.02 -7.67
N THR A 133 -11.25 14.33 -8.24
CA THR A 133 -12.58 14.26 -7.65
C THR A 133 -12.62 13.05 -6.70
N ILE A 134 -12.96 13.31 -5.45
CA ILE A 134 -12.93 12.34 -4.36
C ILE A 134 -14.35 12.15 -3.86
N THR A 135 -14.81 10.90 -3.79
CA THR A 135 -16.06 10.52 -3.15
C THR A 135 -15.76 9.86 -1.81
N THR A 136 -16.32 10.42 -0.75
CA THR A 136 -16.34 9.88 0.61
C THR A 136 -17.70 9.26 0.91
N ASP A 137 -17.92 8.78 2.13
CA ASP A 137 -19.21 8.25 2.56
C ASP A 137 -20.32 9.33 2.61
N THR A 138 -19.95 10.61 2.72
CA THR A 138 -20.89 11.72 2.92
C THR A 138 -20.93 12.71 1.76
N ASP A 139 -19.81 12.92 1.06
CA ASP A 139 -19.64 13.98 0.09
C ASP A 139 -18.83 13.57 -1.14
N THR A 140 -18.96 14.37 -2.20
CA THR A 140 -18.07 14.32 -3.37
C THR A 140 -17.56 15.73 -3.63
N TYR A 141 -16.24 15.87 -3.68
CA TYR A 141 -15.59 17.16 -3.90
C TYR A 141 -14.33 16.99 -4.76
N THR A 142 -13.85 18.10 -5.30
CA THR A 142 -12.63 18.14 -6.12
C THR A 142 -11.57 18.93 -5.38
N ASP A 143 -10.36 18.38 -5.35
CA ASP A 143 -9.20 19.05 -4.74
C ASP A 143 -7.95 18.88 -5.59
N THR A 144 -6.95 19.72 -5.36
CA THR A 144 -5.71 19.75 -6.13
C THR A 144 -4.51 19.42 -5.27
N PHE A 145 -3.71 18.49 -5.75
CA PHE A 145 -2.54 17.99 -5.05
C PHE A 145 -1.25 18.14 -5.85
N MET A 146 -0.14 18.13 -5.16
CA MET A 146 1.20 18.08 -5.71
C MET A 146 1.79 16.67 -5.50
N LEU A 147 2.16 16.00 -6.56
CA LEU A 147 2.79 14.68 -6.50
C LEU A 147 4.15 14.78 -5.82
N CYS A 148 4.33 14.15 -4.67
CA CYS A 148 5.55 14.15 -3.87
C CYS A 148 6.27 12.80 -3.84
N GLY A 149 5.57 11.72 -4.14
CA GLY A 149 6.13 10.37 -4.09
C GLY A 149 5.52 9.44 -5.12
N ILE A 150 6.33 8.54 -5.65
CA ILE A 150 5.95 7.61 -6.73
C ILE A 150 6.54 6.24 -6.42
N TRP A 151 5.77 5.18 -6.68
CA TRP A 151 6.22 3.77 -6.66
C TRP A 151 5.68 3.00 -7.87
N ASP A 152 6.22 1.81 -8.13
CA ASP A 152 5.82 1.03 -9.32
C ASP A 152 4.33 0.63 -9.30
N GLY A 153 3.81 0.28 -8.13
CA GLY A 153 2.48 -0.30 -7.99
C GLY A 153 2.45 -1.80 -8.34
N ASP A 154 1.30 -2.42 -8.14
CA ASP A 154 1.10 -3.82 -8.45
C ASP A 154 -0.13 -3.98 -9.36
N ALA A 155 0.09 -4.45 -10.60
CA ALA A 155 -0.96 -4.61 -11.59
C ALA A 155 -1.96 -5.72 -11.24
N VAL A 156 -1.62 -6.63 -10.32
CA VAL A 156 -2.53 -7.68 -9.84
C VAL A 156 -3.35 -7.23 -8.63
N ALA A 157 -3.04 -6.09 -8.05
CA ALA A 157 -3.83 -5.53 -6.96
C ALA A 157 -5.23 -5.16 -7.43
N TYR A 158 -6.25 -5.60 -6.71
CA TYR A 158 -7.65 -5.29 -7.03
C TYR A 158 -7.94 -3.79 -7.01
N ARG A 159 -7.22 -3.03 -6.20
CA ARG A 159 -7.38 -1.59 -6.03
C ARG A 159 -6.02 -0.94 -5.88
N GLN A 160 -5.84 0.19 -6.54
CA GLN A 160 -4.66 1.02 -6.37
C GLN A 160 -4.84 1.97 -5.17
N THR A 161 -3.75 2.54 -4.70
CA THR A 161 -3.72 3.42 -3.53
C THR A 161 -3.11 4.77 -3.90
N MET A 162 -3.69 5.82 -3.38
CA MET A 162 -3.09 7.15 -3.25
C MET A 162 -2.91 7.46 -1.77
N LEU A 163 -1.70 7.82 -1.38
CA LEU A 163 -1.39 8.24 -0.02
C LEU A 163 -1.49 9.76 0.10
N LEU A 164 -2.16 10.22 1.16
CA LEU A 164 -2.34 11.61 1.52
C LEU A 164 -1.67 11.91 2.85
N SER A 165 -1.37 13.18 3.10
CA SER A 165 -0.76 13.60 4.36
C SER A 165 -1.73 13.46 5.54
N LYS A 166 -1.16 13.30 6.74
CA LYS A 166 -1.93 13.28 7.98
C LYS A 166 -2.74 14.56 8.18
N SER A 167 -2.13 15.70 7.89
CA SER A 167 -2.77 17.03 8.05
C SER A 167 -3.97 17.24 7.12
N TYR A 168 -3.94 16.69 5.91
CA TYR A 168 -5.10 16.68 5.02
C TYR A 168 -6.21 15.78 5.57
N THR A 169 -5.82 14.58 5.98
CA THR A 169 -6.75 13.57 6.49
C THR A 169 -7.51 14.05 7.72
N GLU A 170 -6.82 14.68 8.67
CA GLU A 170 -7.43 15.26 9.89
C GLU A 170 -8.45 16.35 9.58
N GLN A 171 -8.32 17.04 8.45
CA GLN A 171 -9.27 18.06 8.03
C GLN A 171 -10.54 17.48 7.39
N VAL A 172 -10.39 16.46 6.53
CA VAL A 172 -11.51 15.92 5.73
C VAL A 172 -12.21 14.74 6.39
N ALA A 173 -11.54 14.09 7.34
CA ALA A 173 -12.07 12.96 8.10
C ALA A 173 -11.97 13.22 9.62
N PRO A 174 -12.71 14.21 10.17
CA PRO A 174 -12.60 14.60 11.57
C PRO A 174 -13.02 13.50 12.58
N VAL A 175 -13.60 12.41 12.12
CA VAL A 175 -14.11 11.29 12.94
C VAL A 175 -12.99 10.38 13.49
N ILE A 176 -11.73 10.66 13.18
CA ILE A 176 -10.59 9.83 13.58
C ILE A 176 -10.24 9.95 15.08
N HIS A 177 -10.84 10.88 15.79
CA HIS A 177 -10.64 11.06 17.23
C HIS A 177 -11.75 10.43 18.08
N GLY A 178 -12.00 9.11 17.88
CA GLY A 178 -12.58 8.30 18.95
C GLY A 178 -13.99 8.61 19.42
N GLU A 179 -14.88 9.08 18.56
CA GLU A 179 -16.31 9.09 18.84
C GLU A 179 -17.04 8.09 17.95
N THR A 180 -17.21 6.91 18.55
CA THR A 180 -18.06 5.71 18.30
C THR A 180 -18.36 5.32 16.90
#